data_9f61fb3ea3a6c333496352ddfe83ffd3
#
_entry.id   9f61fb3ea3a6c333496352ddfe83ffd3
#
_cell.length_a   1.000
_cell.length_b   1.000
_cell.length_c   1.000
_cell.angle_alpha   90.00
_cell.angle_beta   90.00
_cell.angle_gamma   90.00
#
_symmetry.space_group_name_H-M   'P 1'
#
loop_
_entity.id
_entity.type
_entity.pdbx_description
1 polymer ?
#
loop_
_entity_poly.entity_id
_entity_poly.type
_entity_poly.pdbx_seq_one_letter_code
_entity_poly.pdbx_strand_id
1 'polypeptide(L)'
;MFQRALRLPTRPPESFFLWGPRQTGKSSLLRATYPDATWIDLLRTDDFLRYRVRPALLREELLDAPRSRIVVIDEVQKVPALLDEVHWLIENRGLRFALCGSSARRVKRGHANLLGGRALRYELLGLVSSEIGRDFDVTRAANHGFLPRHYGSNRPGTLLRSYVNDYLKEEIAAEGLVRNLPAFSGFLSAAALSDGELVNFTNIARECGITGPTVREHFQILVDTLLGRFLPAYTKRPKRRVILAPKFYFADVGVVNHLARRGRLEPGSELFGKAFENWVHHELQAYRAYRDFAFELAFWRIASGIEVDFIIDDVRIAIEAKSTTKVNDGHLRGLREIGIEHPRVKRRIVVSLDPRARRTEDGIEIL
;
A
#
# COMPACT_ATOMS: atom_id res chain seq x y z
N MET A 1 2.49 1.33 -21.77
CA MET A 1 1.88 0.72 -20.55
C MET A 1 3.04 0.17 -19.71
N PHE A 2 3.07 0.41 -18.40
CA PHE A 2 4.14 -0.11 -17.53
C PHE A 2 3.98 -1.61 -17.33
N GLN A 3 5.07 -2.36 -17.51
CA GLN A 3 5.10 -3.77 -17.18
C GLN A 3 5.21 -3.92 -15.66
N ARG A 4 4.25 -4.64 -15.06
CA ARG A 4 4.20 -4.76 -13.60
C ARG A 4 5.17 -5.83 -13.10
N ALA A 5 5.80 -5.56 -11.94
CA ALA A 5 6.73 -6.48 -11.29
C ALA A 5 6.00 -7.66 -10.62
N LEU A 6 4.75 -7.43 -10.16
CA LEU A 6 3.90 -8.51 -9.66
C LEU A 6 3.64 -9.54 -10.76
N ARG A 7 4.03 -10.78 -10.51
CA ARG A 7 3.81 -11.91 -11.42
C ARG A 7 2.64 -12.75 -10.93
N LEU A 8 1.59 -12.80 -11.72
CA LEU A 8 0.48 -13.73 -11.49
C LEU A 8 0.73 -15.01 -12.27
N PRO A 9 0.42 -16.20 -11.72
CA PRO A 9 0.59 -17.46 -12.46
C PRO A 9 -0.39 -17.50 -13.64
N THR A 10 0.09 -17.82 -14.84
CA THR A 10 -0.75 -17.91 -16.05
C THR A 10 -1.83 -19.00 -15.95
N ARG A 11 -1.57 -20.03 -15.16
CA ARG A 11 -2.53 -21.09 -14.79
C ARG A 11 -2.54 -21.23 -13.29
N PRO A 12 -3.32 -20.40 -12.57
CA PRO A 12 -3.30 -20.43 -11.12
C PRO A 12 -3.82 -21.78 -10.61
N PRO A 13 -3.12 -22.41 -9.65
CA PRO A 13 -3.59 -23.66 -9.04
C PRO A 13 -4.88 -23.46 -8.25
N GLU A 14 -5.05 -22.26 -7.68
CA GLU A 14 -6.17 -21.88 -6.80
C GLU A 14 -6.77 -20.55 -7.22
N SER A 15 -7.97 -20.26 -6.74
CA SER A 15 -8.57 -18.93 -6.84
C SER A 15 -7.74 -17.91 -6.08
N PHE A 16 -7.83 -16.63 -6.43
CA PHE A 16 -7.10 -15.60 -5.73
C PHE A 16 -7.84 -14.26 -5.70
N PHE A 17 -7.51 -13.45 -4.70
CA PHE A 17 -7.83 -12.03 -4.65
C PHE A 17 -6.65 -11.20 -5.14
N LEU A 18 -6.95 -10.19 -5.96
CA LEU A 18 -6.02 -9.14 -6.35
C LEU A 18 -6.51 -7.81 -5.77
N TRP A 19 -5.95 -7.44 -4.64
CA TRP A 19 -6.24 -6.17 -3.97
C TRP A 19 -5.27 -5.07 -4.38
N GLY A 20 -5.67 -3.83 -4.23
CA GLY A 20 -4.80 -2.67 -4.45
C GLY A 20 -5.60 -1.39 -4.56
N PRO A 21 -5.03 -0.22 -4.28
CA PRO A 21 -5.71 1.06 -4.45
C PRO A 21 -6.27 1.22 -5.86
N ARG A 22 -7.23 2.11 -6.05
CA ARG A 22 -7.71 2.43 -7.41
C ARG A 22 -6.59 3.00 -8.25
N GLN A 23 -6.72 2.82 -9.56
CA GLN A 23 -5.78 3.28 -10.59
C GLN A 23 -4.37 2.66 -10.51
N THR A 24 -4.15 1.63 -9.71
CA THR A 24 -2.89 0.86 -9.72
C THR A 24 -2.74 -0.04 -10.94
N GLY A 25 -3.81 -0.25 -11.73
CA GLY A 25 -3.77 -1.05 -12.96
C GLY A 25 -4.14 -2.53 -12.78
N LYS A 26 -4.90 -2.88 -11.73
CA LYS A 26 -5.34 -4.26 -11.45
C LYS A 26 -6.03 -4.92 -12.64
N SER A 27 -7.08 -4.29 -13.18
CA SER A 27 -7.84 -4.82 -14.32
C SER A 27 -6.99 -4.94 -15.58
N SER A 28 -6.04 -4.01 -15.79
CA SER A 28 -5.09 -4.07 -16.91
C SER A 28 -4.13 -5.26 -16.76
N LEU A 29 -3.62 -5.52 -15.55
CA LEU A 29 -2.77 -6.66 -15.26
C LEU A 29 -3.52 -7.98 -15.50
N LEU A 30 -4.75 -8.10 -15.00
CA LEU A 30 -5.59 -9.29 -15.19
C LEU A 30 -5.91 -9.53 -16.67
N ARG A 31 -6.27 -8.48 -17.44
CA ARG A 31 -6.53 -8.60 -18.89
C ARG A 31 -5.29 -9.05 -19.65
N ALA A 32 -4.11 -8.53 -19.30
CA ALA A 32 -2.86 -8.93 -19.93
C ALA A 32 -2.44 -10.37 -19.58
N THR A 33 -2.74 -10.82 -18.34
CA THR A 33 -2.37 -12.17 -17.88
C THR A 33 -3.36 -13.25 -18.34
N TYR A 34 -4.66 -12.90 -18.41
CA TYR A 34 -5.76 -13.83 -18.73
C TYR A 34 -6.63 -13.31 -19.85
N PRO A 35 -6.12 -13.26 -21.10
CA PRO A 35 -6.87 -12.72 -22.25
C PRO A 35 -8.16 -13.49 -22.55
N ASP A 36 -8.18 -14.80 -22.28
CA ASP A 36 -9.31 -15.70 -22.55
C ASP A 36 -10.24 -15.88 -21.34
N ALA A 37 -10.09 -15.09 -20.28
CA ALA A 37 -10.92 -15.20 -19.08
C ALA A 37 -12.39 -14.89 -19.36
N THR A 38 -13.29 -15.56 -18.64
CA THR A 38 -14.66 -15.09 -18.50
C THR A 38 -14.65 -13.86 -17.60
N TRP A 39 -15.11 -12.71 -18.10
CA TRP A 39 -14.98 -11.43 -17.42
C TRP A 39 -16.34 -10.91 -16.95
N ILE A 40 -16.46 -10.69 -15.64
CA ILE A 40 -17.62 -10.06 -15.00
C ILE A 40 -17.15 -8.73 -14.42
N ASP A 41 -17.69 -7.62 -14.95
CA ASP A 41 -17.30 -6.27 -14.58
C ASP A 41 -18.45 -5.60 -13.80
N LEU A 42 -18.32 -5.55 -12.47
CA LEU A 42 -19.32 -4.95 -11.60
C LEU A 42 -19.33 -3.40 -11.63
N LEU A 43 -18.50 -2.76 -12.46
CA LEU A 43 -18.66 -1.35 -12.82
C LEU A 43 -19.75 -1.16 -13.86
N ARG A 44 -20.06 -2.18 -14.67
CA ARG A 44 -21.19 -2.14 -15.59
C ARG A 44 -22.48 -2.21 -14.78
N THR A 45 -23.36 -1.23 -14.98
CA THR A 45 -24.61 -1.12 -14.23
C THR A 45 -25.48 -2.35 -14.38
N ASP A 46 -25.54 -2.93 -15.58
CA ASP A 46 -26.35 -4.12 -15.87
C ASP A 46 -25.86 -5.33 -15.06
N ASP A 47 -24.55 -5.61 -15.06
CA ASP A 47 -23.96 -6.70 -14.30
C ASP A 47 -24.12 -6.47 -12.79
N PHE A 48 -23.87 -5.23 -12.33
CA PHE A 48 -24.04 -4.88 -10.93
C PHE A 48 -25.47 -5.09 -10.43
N LEU A 49 -26.47 -4.54 -11.14
CA LEU A 49 -27.88 -4.65 -10.73
C LEU A 49 -28.36 -6.10 -10.77
N ARG A 50 -28.02 -6.83 -11.82
CA ARG A 50 -28.38 -8.23 -12.02
C ARG A 50 -27.90 -9.12 -10.90
N TYR A 51 -26.62 -9.08 -10.59
CA TYR A 51 -26.03 -9.90 -9.53
C TYR A 51 -26.35 -9.40 -8.12
N ARG A 52 -26.60 -8.09 -7.94
CA ARG A 52 -27.04 -7.55 -6.66
C ARG A 52 -28.42 -8.05 -6.26
N VAL A 53 -29.33 -8.12 -7.23
CA VAL A 53 -30.71 -8.59 -7.00
C VAL A 53 -30.77 -10.11 -6.85
N ARG A 54 -29.98 -10.84 -7.66
CA ARG A 54 -29.98 -12.31 -7.67
C ARG A 54 -28.56 -12.87 -7.82
N PRO A 55 -27.79 -12.98 -6.72
CA PRO A 55 -26.44 -13.52 -6.77
C PRO A 55 -26.33 -14.93 -7.37
N ALA A 56 -27.36 -15.76 -7.17
CA ALA A 56 -27.42 -17.13 -7.70
C ALA A 56 -27.30 -17.23 -9.24
N LEU A 57 -27.56 -16.14 -9.97
CA LEU A 57 -27.32 -16.09 -11.42
C LEU A 57 -25.87 -16.42 -11.76
N LEU A 58 -24.89 -16.01 -10.93
CA LEU A 58 -23.49 -16.34 -11.16
C LEU A 58 -23.27 -17.85 -11.25
N ARG A 59 -23.88 -18.60 -10.34
CA ARG A 59 -23.80 -20.06 -10.34
C ARG A 59 -24.50 -20.66 -11.55
N GLU A 60 -25.69 -20.21 -11.86
CA GLU A 60 -26.49 -20.71 -12.99
C GLU A 60 -25.75 -20.53 -14.32
N GLU A 61 -25.14 -19.38 -14.54
CA GLU A 61 -24.43 -19.04 -15.78
C GLU A 61 -23.08 -19.78 -15.91
N LEU A 62 -22.45 -20.15 -14.78
CA LEU A 62 -21.16 -20.81 -14.79
C LEU A 62 -21.22 -22.33 -14.54
N LEU A 63 -22.43 -22.92 -14.48
CA LEU A 63 -22.57 -24.37 -14.28
C LEU A 63 -21.79 -25.21 -15.30
N ASP A 64 -21.82 -24.80 -16.55
CA ASP A 64 -21.17 -25.52 -17.66
C ASP A 64 -19.87 -24.85 -18.11
N ALA A 65 -19.34 -23.89 -17.32
CA ALA A 65 -18.10 -23.21 -17.64
C ALA A 65 -16.89 -24.19 -17.59
N PRO A 66 -16.00 -24.12 -18.58
CA PRO A 66 -14.84 -25.03 -18.62
C PRO A 66 -13.88 -24.72 -17.49
N ARG A 67 -13.45 -25.76 -16.73
CA ARG A 67 -12.52 -25.65 -15.62
C ARG A 67 -11.14 -25.07 -16.00
N SER A 68 -10.77 -25.14 -17.27
CA SER A 68 -9.51 -24.59 -17.79
C SER A 68 -9.52 -23.07 -17.89
N ARG A 69 -10.69 -22.44 -17.94
CA ARG A 69 -10.86 -21.00 -18.07
C ARG A 69 -11.01 -20.37 -16.70
N ILE A 70 -10.23 -19.32 -16.44
CA ILE A 70 -10.38 -18.53 -15.21
C ILE A 70 -11.57 -17.56 -15.34
N VAL A 71 -12.29 -17.35 -14.25
CA VAL A 71 -13.34 -16.33 -14.16
C VAL A 71 -12.82 -15.13 -13.40
N VAL A 72 -12.84 -13.95 -14.02
CA VAL A 72 -12.45 -12.68 -13.39
C VAL A 72 -13.71 -11.95 -12.95
N ILE A 73 -13.77 -11.57 -11.66
CA ILE A 73 -14.81 -10.68 -11.14
C ILE A 73 -14.13 -9.39 -10.71
N ASP A 74 -14.37 -8.31 -11.46
CA ASP A 74 -13.79 -6.99 -11.18
C ASP A 74 -14.69 -6.18 -10.26
N GLU A 75 -14.09 -5.48 -9.27
CA GLU A 75 -14.77 -4.72 -8.21
C GLU A 75 -15.72 -5.58 -7.35
N VAL A 76 -15.28 -6.78 -6.99
CA VAL A 76 -16.08 -7.79 -6.24
C VAL A 76 -16.70 -7.25 -4.96
N GLN A 77 -16.10 -6.25 -4.31
CA GLN A 77 -16.64 -5.61 -3.10
C GLN A 77 -17.97 -4.88 -3.32
N LYS A 78 -18.38 -4.62 -4.58
CA LYS A 78 -19.69 -4.01 -4.89
C LYS A 78 -20.85 -4.96 -4.65
N VAL A 79 -20.62 -6.27 -4.82
CA VAL A 79 -21.62 -7.33 -4.58
C VAL A 79 -21.00 -8.46 -3.76
N PRO A 80 -20.78 -8.27 -2.43
CA PRO A 80 -20.13 -9.27 -1.57
C PRO A 80 -20.83 -10.64 -1.55
N ALA A 81 -22.16 -10.66 -1.75
CA ALA A 81 -22.95 -11.89 -1.79
C ALA A 81 -22.51 -12.88 -2.92
N LEU A 82 -21.80 -12.39 -3.94
CA LEU A 82 -21.22 -13.27 -4.96
C LEU A 82 -20.17 -14.23 -4.40
N LEU A 83 -19.56 -13.93 -3.26
CA LEU A 83 -18.52 -14.80 -2.67
C LEU A 83 -19.08 -16.16 -2.22
N ASP A 84 -20.35 -16.22 -1.82
CA ASP A 84 -20.99 -17.49 -1.47
C ASP A 84 -21.17 -18.37 -2.72
N GLU A 85 -21.58 -17.77 -3.82
CA GLU A 85 -21.70 -18.45 -5.11
C GLU A 85 -20.33 -18.86 -5.68
N VAL A 86 -19.32 -17.99 -5.56
CA VAL A 86 -17.93 -18.31 -5.91
C VAL A 86 -17.43 -19.49 -5.08
N HIS A 87 -17.67 -19.48 -3.77
CA HIS A 87 -17.28 -20.58 -2.89
C HIS A 87 -17.91 -21.91 -3.33
N TRP A 88 -19.22 -21.90 -3.59
CA TRP A 88 -19.94 -23.07 -4.08
C TRP A 88 -19.37 -23.59 -5.41
N LEU A 89 -19.07 -22.69 -6.35
CA LEU A 89 -18.51 -23.04 -7.66
C LEU A 89 -17.09 -23.61 -7.57
N ILE A 90 -16.28 -23.09 -6.64
CA ILE A 90 -14.93 -23.66 -6.35
C ILE A 90 -15.08 -25.10 -5.86
N GLU A 91 -15.92 -25.33 -4.85
CA GLU A 91 -16.06 -26.64 -4.22
C GLU A 91 -16.73 -27.69 -5.13
N ASN A 92 -17.80 -27.32 -5.82
CA ASN A 92 -18.64 -28.28 -6.54
C ASN A 92 -18.28 -28.40 -8.02
N ARG A 93 -17.65 -27.38 -8.60
CA ARG A 93 -17.33 -27.34 -10.04
C ARG A 93 -15.83 -27.26 -10.32
N GLY A 94 -15.01 -26.98 -9.31
CA GLY A 94 -13.55 -26.83 -9.44
C GLY A 94 -13.16 -25.63 -10.31
N LEU A 95 -14.01 -24.61 -10.39
CA LEU A 95 -13.72 -23.36 -11.11
C LEU A 95 -12.69 -22.52 -10.36
N ARG A 96 -11.94 -21.72 -11.09
CA ARG A 96 -10.92 -20.82 -10.55
C ARG A 96 -11.31 -19.37 -10.82
N PHE A 97 -11.15 -18.55 -9.80
CA PHE A 97 -11.53 -17.15 -9.83
C PHE A 97 -10.35 -16.24 -9.56
N ALA A 98 -10.28 -15.13 -10.31
CA ALA A 98 -9.48 -13.95 -9.97
C ALA A 98 -10.42 -12.84 -9.53
N LEU A 99 -10.47 -12.58 -8.23
CA LEU A 99 -11.35 -11.61 -7.59
C LEU A 99 -10.60 -10.31 -7.38
N CYS A 100 -11.02 -9.24 -8.07
CA CYS A 100 -10.31 -7.96 -8.08
C CYS A 100 -11.11 -6.90 -7.31
N GLY A 101 -10.42 -6.09 -6.52
CA GLY A 101 -11.07 -5.01 -5.79
C GLY A 101 -10.13 -3.97 -5.20
N SER A 102 -10.69 -2.80 -4.84
CA SER A 102 -9.97 -1.69 -4.21
C SER A 102 -10.00 -1.73 -2.68
N SER A 103 -10.94 -2.49 -2.09
CA SER A 103 -11.12 -2.57 -0.64
C SER A 103 -11.56 -3.97 -0.23
N ALA A 104 -10.88 -4.52 0.77
CA ALA A 104 -11.29 -5.78 1.39
C ALA A 104 -12.33 -5.58 2.51
N ARG A 105 -12.64 -4.34 2.92
CA ARG A 105 -13.43 -4.04 4.13
C ARG A 105 -14.88 -4.52 4.02
N ARG A 106 -15.56 -4.23 2.90
CA ARG A 106 -16.94 -4.69 2.68
C ARG A 106 -17.04 -6.21 2.63
N VAL A 107 -16.06 -6.82 2.00
CA VAL A 107 -15.96 -8.27 1.91
C VAL A 107 -15.78 -8.89 3.28
N LYS A 108 -14.92 -8.30 4.15
CA LYS A 108 -14.72 -8.76 5.52
C LYS A 108 -15.94 -8.55 6.42
N ARG A 109 -16.70 -7.46 6.25
CA ARG A 109 -17.88 -7.16 7.09
C ARG A 109 -19.09 -8.01 6.75
N GLY A 110 -19.26 -8.40 5.49
CA GLY A 110 -20.41 -9.17 5.02
C GLY A 110 -20.24 -10.68 5.11
N HIS A 111 -19.01 -11.17 4.95
CA HIS A 111 -18.70 -12.59 4.92
C HIS A 111 -17.41 -12.83 5.71
N ALA A 112 -17.53 -13.38 6.91
CA ALA A 112 -16.43 -13.59 7.84
C ALA A 112 -15.30 -14.46 7.28
N ASN A 113 -15.55 -15.24 6.23
CA ASN A 113 -14.59 -16.12 5.58
C ASN A 113 -14.36 -15.70 4.13
N LEU A 114 -13.30 -14.94 3.85
CA LEU A 114 -12.77 -14.72 2.50
C LEU A 114 -12.41 -16.06 1.83
N LEU A 115 -13.45 -16.82 1.41
CA LEU A 115 -13.37 -18.16 0.84
C LEU A 115 -12.67 -19.21 1.74
N GLY A 116 -12.59 -18.99 3.07
CA GLY A 116 -12.10 -20.00 4.02
C GLY A 116 -10.69 -20.55 3.74
N GLY A 117 -9.77 -19.73 3.25
CA GLY A 117 -8.42 -20.18 2.86
C GLY A 117 -8.29 -20.77 1.45
N ARG A 118 -9.38 -20.81 0.66
CA ARG A 118 -9.41 -21.34 -0.72
C ARG A 118 -8.99 -20.34 -1.78
N ALA A 119 -8.48 -19.18 -1.38
CA ALA A 119 -8.00 -18.16 -2.30
C ALA A 119 -6.71 -17.54 -1.78
N LEU A 120 -5.74 -17.47 -2.66
CA LEU A 120 -4.49 -16.76 -2.42
C LEU A 120 -4.75 -15.25 -2.39
N ARG A 121 -3.81 -14.49 -1.86
CA ARG A 121 -3.90 -13.03 -1.81
C ARG A 121 -2.70 -12.41 -2.51
N TYR A 122 -2.99 -11.63 -3.52
CA TYR A 122 -2.04 -10.76 -4.17
C TYR A 122 -2.40 -9.30 -3.89
N GLU A 123 -1.41 -8.44 -3.84
CA GLU A 123 -1.60 -7.02 -3.69
C GLU A 123 -0.81 -6.28 -4.76
N LEU A 124 -1.48 -5.37 -5.49
CA LEU A 124 -0.86 -4.52 -6.50
C LEU A 124 -0.78 -3.09 -5.98
N LEU A 125 0.43 -2.65 -5.66
CA LEU A 125 0.72 -1.29 -5.23
C LEU A 125 0.87 -0.34 -6.43
N GLY A 126 1.18 0.92 -6.16
CA GLY A 126 1.64 1.89 -7.16
C GLY A 126 2.87 1.38 -7.92
N LEU A 127 3.39 2.16 -8.85
CA LEU A 127 4.61 1.83 -9.58
C LEU A 127 5.81 1.77 -8.63
N VAL A 128 6.71 0.86 -8.91
CA VAL A 128 8.03 0.77 -8.28
C VAL A 128 9.12 1.14 -9.29
N SER A 129 10.29 1.49 -8.80
CA SER A 129 11.42 1.92 -9.63
C SER A 129 11.77 0.92 -10.73
N SER A 130 11.74 -0.38 -10.42
CA SER A 130 12.02 -1.46 -11.38
C SER A 130 10.98 -1.60 -12.51
N GLU A 131 9.74 -1.15 -12.31
CA GLU A 131 8.67 -1.13 -13.33
C GLU A 131 8.81 0.06 -14.28
N ILE A 132 9.39 1.15 -13.81
CA ILE A 132 9.68 2.35 -14.58
C ILE A 132 11.02 2.17 -15.33
N GLY A 133 11.97 1.48 -14.71
CA GLY A 133 13.28 1.17 -15.30
C GLY A 133 14.18 2.38 -15.40
N ARG A 134 14.84 2.57 -16.55
CA ARG A 134 15.84 3.63 -16.76
C ARG A 134 15.27 5.04 -16.69
N ASP A 135 13.96 5.19 -16.89
CA ASP A 135 13.26 6.48 -16.85
C ASP A 135 12.78 6.84 -15.43
N PHE A 136 13.19 6.06 -14.42
CA PHE A 136 12.86 6.36 -13.04
C PHE A 136 13.55 7.64 -12.58
N ASP A 137 12.74 8.58 -12.11
CA ASP A 137 13.18 9.84 -11.53
C ASP A 137 12.51 9.99 -10.14
N VAL A 138 13.32 10.00 -9.10
CA VAL A 138 12.86 10.12 -7.72
C VAL A 138 12.19 11.47 -7.46
N THR A 139 12.64 12.55 -8.10
CA THR A 139 12.02 13.87 -7.98
C THR A 139 10.63 13.86 -8.59
N ARG A 140 10.49 13.19 -9.73
CA ARG A 140 9.17 12.96 -10.34
C ARG A 140 8.29 12.11 -9.45
N ALA A 141 8.78 11.01 -8.93
CA ALA A 141 8.05 10.13 -8.00
C ALA A 141 7.57 10.92 -6.76
N ALA A 142 8.45 11.72 -6.15
CA ALA A 142 8.13 12.55 -4.99
C ALA A 142 7.02 13.58 -5.28
N ASN A 143 6.94 14.12 -6.49
CA ASN A 143 5.97 15.16 -6.86
C ASN A 143 4.70 14.62 -7.50
N HIS A 144 4.76 13.54 -8.27
CA HIS A 144 3.64 12.98 -9.02
C HIS A 144 2.96 11.80 -8.32
N GLY A 145 3.65 11.16 -7.36
CA GLY A 145 3.22 9.91 -6.75
C GLY A 145 3.54 8.69 -7.61
N PHE A 146 3.00 7.53 -7.16
CA PHE A 146 3.32 6.22 -7.71
C PHE A 146 2.22 5.62 -8.58
N LEU A 147 1.06 6.28 -8.68
CA LEU A 147 -0.02 5.79 -9.54
C LEU A 147 0.38 5.92 -11.01
N PRO A 148 0.21 4.87 -11.85
CA PRO A 148 0.71 4.85 -13.24
C PRO A 148 0.30 6.06 -14.09
N ARG A 149 -0.98 6.46 -13.95
CA ARG A 149 -1.51 7.62 -14.69
C ARG A 149 -0.91 8.93 -14.20
N HIS A 150 -0.66 9.07 -12.90
CA HIS A 150 -0.11 10.28 -12.30
C HIS A 150 1.37 10.44 -12.63
N TYR A 151 2.15 9.36 -12.42
CA TYR A 151 3.58 9.36 -12.73
C TYR A 151 3.85 9.73 -14.20
N GLY A 152 3.09 9.15 -15.13
CA GLY A 152 3.25 9.40 -16.57
C GLY A 152 2.69 10.73 -17.07
N SER A 153 1.98 11.51 -16.24
CA SER A 153 1.29 12.73 -16.67
C SER A 153 2.19 13.96 -16.67
N ASN A 154 1.90 14.89 -17.58
CA ASN A 154 2.44 16.26 -17.54
C ASN A 154 1.56 17.21 -16.69
N ARG A 155 0.41 16.73 -16.19
CA ARG A 155 -0.52 17.50 -15.34
C ARG A 155 -0.87 16.70 -14.06
N PRO A 156 0.12 16.27 -13.27
CA PRO A 156 -0.13 15.41 -12.11
C PRO A 156 -1.04 16.07 -11.06
N GLY A 157 -0.87 17.37 -10.81
CA GLY A 157 -1.68 18.11 -9.84
C GLY A 157 -3.17 18.11 -10.16
N THR A 158 -3.56 18.17 -11.44
CA THR A 158 -4.98 18.05 -11.83
C THR A 158 -5.51 16.66 -11.57
N LEU A 159 -4.74 15.62 -11.91
CA LEU A 159 -5.14 14.23 -11.67
C LEU A 159 -5.22 13.91 -10.17
N LEU A 160 -4.27 14.38 -9.37
CA LEU A 160 -4.27 14.22 -7.91
C LEU A 160 -5.48 14.91 -7.27
N ARG A 161 -5.84 16.11 -7.74
CA ARG A 161 -7.04 16.82 -7.27
C ARG A 161 -8.30 16.00 -7.52
N SER A 162 -8.49 15.51 -8.74
CA SER A 162 -9.64 14.66 -9.06
C SER A 162 -9.61 13.36 -8.25
N TYR A 163 -8.45 12.71 -8.14
CA TYR A 163 -8.30 11.49 -7.36
C TYR A 163 -8.69 11.69 -5.90
N VAL A 164 -8.23 12.77 -5.26
CA VAL A 164 -8.53 13.02 -3.84
C VAL A 164 -9.98 13.47 -3.63
N ASN A 165 -10.50 14.37 -4.47
CA ASN A 165 -11.84 14.91 -4.26
C ASN A 165 -12.93 13.93 -4.68
N ASP A 166 -12.78 13.30 -5.85
CA ASP A 166 -13.82 12.48 -6.44
C ASP A 166 -13.76 11.03 -5.90
N TYR A 167 -12.56 10.53 -5.66
CA TYR A 167 -12.39 9.14 -5.22
C TYR A 167 -12.29 8.99 -3.70
N LEU A 168 -11.31 9.65 -3.08
CA LEU A 168 -11.07 9.43 -1.63
C LEU A 168 -12.28 9.87 -0.78
N LYS A 169 -12.90 10.99 -1.12
CA LYS A 169 -14.02 11.52 -0.34
C LYS A 169 -15.34 10.84 -0.66
N GLU A 170 -15.66 10.75 -1.95
CA GLU A 170 -16.97 10.23 -2.38
C GLU A 170 -17.09 8.72 -2.21
N GLU A 171 -16.05 7.97 -2.53
CA GLU A 171 -16.13 6.51 -2.44
C GLU A 171 -16.06 6.03 -0.99
N ILE A 172 -15.23 6.64 -0.16
CA ILE A 172 -15.21 6.35 1.28
C ILE A 172 -16.57 6.68 1.91
N ALA A 173 -17.22 7.76 1.42
CA ALA A 173 -18.58 8.12 1.81
C ALA A 173 -19.62 7.12 1.29
N ALA A 174 -19.55 6.79 0.01
CA ALA A 174 -20.49 5.85 -0.63
C ALA A 174 -20.38 4.43 -0.06
N GLU A 175 -19.21 4.05 0.44
CA GLU A 175 -19.02 2.81 1.18
C GLU A 175 -19.65 2.83 2.59
N GLY A 176 -20.28 3.94 3.00
CA GLY A 176 -20.89 4.10 4.33
C GLY A 176 -19.87 4.02 5.48
N LEU A 177 -18.59 4.30 5.18
CA LEU A 177 -17.49 4.16 6.12
C LEU A 177 -17.38 5.38 7.04
N VAL A 178 -17.86 6.54 6.58
CA VAL A 178 -17.76 7.82 7.29
C VAL A 178 -19.11 8.53 7.28
N ARG A 179 -19.61 8.86 8.47
CA ARG A 179 -20.86 9.62 8.63
C ARG A 179 -20.64 11.13 8.52
N ASN A 180 -19.47 11.62 8.93
CA ASN A 180 -19.12 13.05 8.92
C ASN A 180 -17.95 13.29 7.94
N LEU A 181 -18.30 13.61 6.70
CA LEU A 181 -17.32 13.88 5.64
C LEU A 181 -16.41 15.10 5.89
N PRO A 182 -16.91 16.24 6.39
CA PRO A 182 -16.05 17.36 6.76
C PRO A 182 -14.98 16.99 7.77
N ALA A 183 -15.34 16.28 8.86
CA ALA A 183 -14.39 15.81 9.86
C ALA A 183 -13.37 14.81 9.27
N PHE A 184 -13.82 13.92 8.40
CA PHE A 184 -12.92 13.00 7.71
C PHE A 184 -11.96 13.73 6.75
N SER A 185 -12.42 14.77 6.07
CA SER A 185 -11.57 15.59 5.21
C SER A 185 -10.49 16.33 6.02
N GLY A 186 -10.84 16.86 7.18
CA GLY A 186 -9.90 17.46 8.13
C GLY A 186 -8.88 16.44 8.62
N PHE A 187 -9.34 15.24 8.99
CA PHE A 187 -8.48 14.12 9.38
C PHE A 187 -7.49 13.74 8.28
N LEU A 188 -7.93 13.64 7.01
CA LEU A 188 -7.03 13.31 5.89
C LEU A 188 -5.88 14.32 5.77
N SER A 189 -6.17 15.62 5.93
CA SER A 189 -5.16 16.67 5.90
C SER A 189 -4.18 16.56 7.08
N ALA A 190 -4.67 16.36 8.30
CA ALA A 190 -3.84 16.17 9.49
C ALA A 190 -2.98 14.90 9.41
N ALA A 191 -3.55 13.79 8.93
CA ALA A 191 -2.83 12.55 8.71
C ALA A 191 -1.73 12.70 7.65
N ALA A 192 -1.99 13.45 6.56
CA ALA A 192 -1.01 13.70 5.51
C ALA A 192 0.16 14.60 5.98
N LEU A 193 -0.10 15.54 6.88
CA LEU A 193 0.95 16.34 7.52
C LEU A 193 1.88 15.48 8.38
N SER A 194 1.35 14.37 8.94
CA SER A 194 2.08 13.42 9.79
C SER A 194 2.60 12.18 9.01
N ASP A 195 2.62 12.21 7.68
CA ASP A 195 3.11 11.09 6.87
C ASP A 195 4.57 10.77 7.18
N GLY A 196 4.88 9.51 7.50
CA GLY A 196 6.21 9.07 7.93
C GLY A 196 6.55 9.39 9.38
N GLU A 197 5.69 10.08 10.12
CA GLU A 197 5.92 10.48 11.50
C GLU A 197 5.22 9.54 12.50
N LEU A 198 5.63 9.63 13.77
CA LEU A 198 4.93 8.96 14.87
C LEU A 198 3.51 9.48 15.01
N VAL A 199 2.53 8.57 14.95
CA VAL A 199 1.12 8.96 15.03
C VAL A 199 0.74 9.38 16.46
N ASN A 200 0.37 10.64 16.61
CA ASN A 200 -0.21 11.15 17.84
C ASN A 200 -1.74 11.28 17.69
N PHE A 201 -2.44 10.20 18.03
CA PHE A 201 -3.91 10.14 17.93
C PHE A 201 -4.63 11.25 18.70
N THR A 202 -4.09 11.68 19.85
CA THR A 202 -4.68 12.72 20.70
C THR A 202 -4.56 14.10 20.05
N ASN A 203 -3.41 14.42 19.48
CA ASN A 203 -3.21 15.70 18.78
C ASN A 203 -4.11 15.80 17.55
N ILE A 204 -4.14 14.76 16.72
CA ILE A 204 -5.01 14.71 15.53
C ILE A 204 -6.49 14.82 15.93
N ALA A 205 -6.91 14.16 17.02
CA ALA A 205 -8.28 14.26 17.52
C ALA A 205 -8.66 15.72 17.88
N ARG A 206 -7.76 16.41 18.59
CA ARG A 206 -7.94 17.81 18.98
C ARG A 206 -7.99 18.73 17.76
N GLU A 207 -7.08 18.58 16.79
CA GLU A 207 -7.02 19.41 15.58
C GLU A 207 -8.26 19.23 14.69
N CYS A 208 -8.79 18.00 14.62
CA CYS A 208 -9.96 17.69 13.79
C CYS A 208 -11.31 17.86 14.52
N GLY A 209 -11.32 18.18 15.82
CA GLY A 209 -12.55 18.28 16.61
C GLY A 209 -13.32 16.96 16.74
N ILE A 210 -12.61 15.82 16.76
CA ILE A 210 -13.18 14.47 16.87
C ILE A 210 -12.56 13.70 18.03
N THR A 211 -13.11 12.53 18.35
CA THR A 211 -12.59 11.70 19.45
C THR A 211 -11.39 10.85 19.02
N GLY A 212 -10.53 10.48 19.96
CA GLY A 212 -9.40 9.56 19.70
C GLY A 212 -9.82 8.22 19.09
N PRO A 213 -10.88 7.55 19.56
CA PRO A 213 -11.44 6.37 18.90
C PRO A 213 -11.84 6.61 17.45
N THR A 214 -12.46 7.75 17.11
CA THR A 214 -12.82 8.13 15.75
C THR A 214 -11.57 8.29 14.86
N VAL A 215 -10.50 8.90 15.38
CA VAL A 215 -9.21 8.99 14.65
C VAL A 215 -8.66 7.60 14.31
N ARG A 216 -8.67 6.68 15.29
CA ARG A 216 -8.22 5.28 15.06
C ARG A 216 -9.07 4.58 13.99
N GLU A 217 -10.39 4.78 14.04
CA GLU A 217 -11.29 4.24 13.01
C GLU A 217 -11.00 4.83 11.63
N HIS A 218 -10.74 6.13 11.53
CA HIS A 218 -10.38 6.78 10.27
C HIS A 218 -9.05 6.25 9.71
N PHE A 219 -8.02 6.05 10.53
CA PHE A 219 -6.79 5.37 10.09
C PHE A 219 -7.07 3.93 9.64
N GLN A 220 -7.93 3.19 10.37
CA GLN A 220 -8.30 1.84 9.98
C GLN A 220 -9.01 1.80 8.62
N ILE A 221 -9.80 2.82 8.29
CA ILE A 221 -10.38 2.98 6.96
C ILE A 221 -9.27 3.09 5.90
N LEU A 222 -8.25 3.93 6.12
CA LEU A 222 -7.13 4.07 5.19
C LEU A 222 -6.36 2.75 5.00
N VAL A 223 -6.18 1.99 6.08
CA VAL A 223 -5.53 0.66 6.03
C VAL A 223 -6.38 -0.34 5.25
N ASP A 224 -7.68 -0.43 5.54
CA ASP A 224 -8.59 -1.39 4.90
C ASP A 224 -8.83 -1.09 3.42
N THR A 225 -8.70 0.18 3.03
CA THR A 225 -8.79 0.63 1.62
C THR A 225 -7.43 0.69 0.92
N LEU A 226 -6.38 0.21 1.60
CA LEU A 226 -5.01 0.16 1.09
C LEU A 226 -4.41 1.53 0.71
N LEU A 227 -4.96 2.61 1.28
CA LEU A 227 -4.49 3.98 1.07
C LEU A 227 -3.33 4.38 1.98
N GLY A 228 -3.02 3.55 2.96
CA GLY A 228 -1.88 3.71 3.84
C GLY A 228 -1.68 2.51 4.76
N ARG A 229 -0.57 2.53 5.50
CA ARG A 229 -0.17 1.46 6.40
C ARG A 229 0.51 2.00 7.63
N PHE A 230 0.27 1.35 8.74
CA PHE A 230 1.10 1.53 9.93
C PHE A 230 2.43 0.78 9.76
N LEU A 231 3.51 1.45 10.16
CA LEU A 231 4.80 0.85 10.41
C LEU A 231 4.96 0.74 11.93
N PRO A 232 4.98 -0.47 12.51
CA PRO A 232 5.12 -0.66 13.95
C PRO A 232 6.55 -0.35 14.40
N ALA A 233 6.69 0.01 15.68
CA ALA A 233 7.99 0.08 16.31
C ALA A 233 8.55 -1.34 16.54
N TYR A 234 9.85 -1.51 16.34
CA TYR A 234 10.54 -2.72 16.74
C TYR A 234 10.70 -2.76 18.27
N THR A 235 10.13 -3.77 18.91
CA THR A 235 10.04 -3.87 20.38
C THR A 235 10.66 -5.14 20.95
N LYS A 236 11.19 -6.02 20.10
CA LYS A 236 11.79 -7.28 20.57
C LYS A 236 13.15 -7.00 21.24
N ARG A 237 13.29 -7.45 22.52
CA ARG A 237 14.53 -7.39 23.30
C ARG A 237 15.17 -5.98 23.42
N PRO A 238 14.42 -4.96 23.82
CA PRO A 238 15.00 -3.64 23.95
C PRO A 238 15.95 -3.60 25.15
N LYS A 239 17.19 -3.14 24.95
CA LYS A 239 18.13 -2.82 26.02
C LYS A 239 17.84 -1.42 26.61
N ARG A 240 17.21 -0.56 25.85
CA ARG A 240 16.83 0.81 26.19
C ARG A 240 15.35 1.04 25.94
N ARG A 241 14.78 2.07 26.58
CA ARG A 241 13.37 2.43 26.36
C ARG A 241 13.14 2.85 24.91
N VAL A 242 12.28 2.11 24.21
CA VAL A 242 11.87 2.40 22.84
C VAL A 242 10.54 3.14 22.79
N ILE A 243 10.31 3.87 21.71
CA ILE A 243 9.02 4.54 21.42
C ILE A 243 8.08 3.49 20.82
N LEU A 244 6.85 3.40 21.35
CA LEU A 244 5.87 2.39 20.93
C LEU A 244 4.84 2.91 19.92
N ALA A 245 4.69 4.24 19.80
CA ALA A 245 3.74 4.81 18.84
C ALA A 245 4.16 4.42 17.41
N PRO A 246 3.24 3.91 16.57
CA PRO A 246 3.57 3.55 15.20
C PRO A 246 3.77 4.80 14.33
N LYS A 247 4.53 4.65 13.25
CA LYS A 247 4.50 5.56 12.11
C LYS A 247 3.34 5.21 11.18
N PHE A 248 2.89 6.16 10.37
CA PHE A 248 1.91 5.90 9.32
C PHE A 248 2.42 6.45 7.99
N TYR A 249 2.35 5.64 6.94
CA TYR A 249 2.70 6.02 5.58
C TYR A 249 1.49 5.88 4.67
N PHE A 250 1.19 6.93 3.92
CA PHE A 250 0.26 6.82 2.80
C PHE A 250 0.86 5.95 1.69
N ALA A 251 0.01 5.29 0.93
CA ALA A 251 0.43 4.44 -0.18
C ALA A 251 0.93 5.22 -1.41
N ASP A 252 0.72 6.55 -1.43
CA ASP A 252 1.12 7.41 -2.54
C ASP A 252 1.50 8.81 -2.03
N VAL A 253 2.75 9.19 -2.25
CA VAL A 253 3.28 10.49 -1.78
C VAL A 253 2.66 11.68 -2.52
N GLY A 254 2.22 11.50 -3.77
CA GLY A 254 1.49 12.55 -4.50
C GLY A 254 0.17 12.90 -3.82
N VAL A 255 -0.53 11.88 -3.29
CA VAL A 255 -1.73 12.06 -2.47
C VAL A 255 -1.41 12.84 -1.19
N VAL A 256 -0.30 12.49 -0.52
CA VAL A 256 0.19 13.24 0.67
C VAL A 256 0.40 14.71 0.34
N ASN A 257 1.13 15.00 -0.71
CA ASN A 257 1.44 16.38 -1.12
C ASN A 257 0.17 17.19 -1.40
N HIS A 258 -0.80 16.56 -2.07
CA HIS A 258 -2.08 17.22 -2.35
C HIS A 258 -2.89 17.48 -1.08
N LEU A 259 -3.04 16.49 -0.20
CA LEU A 259 -3.78 16.61 1.06
C LEU A 259 -3.15 17.60 2.03
N ALA A 260 -1.82 17.60 2.14
CA ALA A 260 -1.05 18.52 2.97
C ALA A 260 -0.80 19.89 2.30
N ARG A 261 -1.36 20.12 1.11
CA ARG A 261 -1.21 21.37 0.32
C ARG A 261 0.25 21.77 0.12
N ARG A 262 1.12 20.79 -0.07
CA ARG A 262 2.53 21.03 -0.34
C ARG A 262 2.70 21.55 -1.78
N GLY A 263 3.62 22.49 -1.97
CA GLY A 263 4.06 22.91 -3.29
C GLY A 263 4.93 21.84 -3.96
N ARG A 264 5.64 22.25 -5.02
CA ARG A 264 6.64 21.38 -5.64
C ARG A 264 7.76 21.07 -4.64
N LEU A 265 8.09 19.81 -4.50
CA LEU A 265 9.18 19.35 -3.65
C LEU A 265 10.49 19.43 -4.41
N GLU A 266 11.44 20.15 -3.86
CA GLU A 266 12.79 20.31 -4.45
C GLU A 266 13.79 19.43 -3.68
N PRO A 267 14.73 18.77 -4.38
CA PRO A 267 15.83 18.04 -3.75
C PRO A 267 16.57 18.89 -2.73
N GLY A 268 16.89 18.30 -1.57
CA GLY A 268 17.53 18.98 -0.45
C GLY A 268 16.57 19.65 0.54
N SER A 269 15.28 19.76 0.23
CA SER A 269 14.28 20.22 1.21
C SER A 269 13.90 19.12 2.19
N GLU A 270 13.47 19.50 3.40
CA GLU A 270 12.97 18.57 4.42
C GLU A 270 11.78 17.73 3.89
N LEU A 271 10.84 18.38 3.20
CA LEU A 271 9.67 17.71 2.62
C LEU A 271 10.05 16.71 1.54
N PHE A 272 11.10 16.98 0.76
CA PHE A 272 11.64 16.02 -0.20
C PHE A 272 12.26 14.83 0.53
N GLY A 273 12.93 15.06 1.67
CA GLY A 273 13.45 13.99 2.54
C GLY A 273 12.34 13.05 3.01
N LYS A 274 11.22 13.60 3.48
CA LYS A 274 10.03 12.81 3.88
C LYS A 274 9.43 12.03 2.72
N ALA A 275 9.33 12.65 1.55
CA ALA A 275 8.84 11.98 0.34
C ALA A 275 9.77 10.85 -0.11
N PHE A 276 11.09 11.03 0.05
CA PHE A 276 12.09 10.01 -0.23
C PHE A 276 11.98 8.82 0.73
N GLU A 277 11.80 9.07 2.02
CA GLU A 277 11.56 8.01 3.02
C GLU A 277 10.27 7.24 2.71
N ASN A 278 9.17 7.92 2.35
CA ASN A 278 7.93 7.28 1.91
C ASN A 278 8.15 6.43 0.65
N TRP A 279 8.94 6.91 -0.32
CA TRP A 279 9.29 6.11 -1.49
C TRP A 279 10.05 4.84 -1.11
N VAL A 280 11.06 4.92 -0.24
CA VAL A 280 11.78 3.72 0.23
C VAL A 280 10.82 2.76 0.95
N HIS A 281 9.92 3.27 1.79
CA HIS A 281 8.88 2.46 2.41
C HIS A 281 8.00 1.75 1.35
N HIS A 282 7.58 2.48 0.31
CA HIS A 282 6.79 1.94 -0.78
C HIS A 282 7.51 0.80 -1.52
N GLU A 283 8.79 0.96 -1.85
CA GLU A 283 9.62 -0.07 -2.49
C GLU A 283 9.73 -1.33 -1.62
N LEU A 284 9.97 -1.17 -0.31
CA LEU A 284 10.04 -2.28 0.64
C LEU A 284 8.69 -3.03 0.76
N GLN A 285 7.57 -2.29 0.79
CA GLN A 285 6.24 -2.89 0.82
C GLN A 285 5.93 -3.65 -0.48
N ALA A 286 6.28 -3.09 -1.63
CA ALA A 286 6.11 -3.75 -2.92
C ALA A 286 6.98 -5.00 -3.04
N TYR A 287 8.23 -4.92 -2.61
CA TYR A 287 9.12 -6.07 -2.57
C TYR A 287 8.51 -7.21 -1.74
N ARG A 288 7.96 -6.89 -0.55
CA ARG A 288 7.28 -7.85 0.32
C ARG A 288 6.02 -8.44 -0.33
N ALA A 289 5.25 -7.63 -1.06
CA ALA A 289 3.99 -8.04 -1.68
C ALA A 289 4.18 -8.84 -2.97
N TYR A 290 5.28 -8.60 -3.73
CA TYR A 290 5.51 -9.16 -5.06
C TYR A 290 6.42 -10.38 -5.08
N ARG A 291 7.13 -10.62 -3.99
CA ARG A 291 7.96 -11.80 -3.80
C ARG A 291 7.27 -12.73 -2.81
N ASP A 292 7.38 -14.01 -3.05
CA ASP A 292 6.92 -15.03 -2.10
C ASP A 292 7.92 -15.12 -0.92
N PHE A 293 8.13 -13.96 -0.29
CA PHE A 293 9.10 -13.80 0.79
C PHE A 293 8.51 -12.91 1.88
N ALA A 294 7.90 -13.56 2.86
CA ALA A 294 7.36 -12.85 4.02
C ALA A 294 8.50 -12.37 4.92
N PHE A 295 8.52 -11.07 5.24
CA PHE A 295 9.36 -10.50 6.27
C PHE A 295 8.59 -9.48 7.11
N GLU A 296 8.99 -9.32 8.35
CA GLU A 296 8.47 -8.28 9.24
C GLU A 296 9.18 -6.96 8.92
N LEU A 297 8.41 -5.87 8.84
CA LEU A 297 8.92 -4.51 8.66
C LEU A 297 8.51 -3.66 9.85
N ALA A 298 9.48 -2.99 10.46
CA ALA A 298 9.30 -2.11 11.61
C ALA A 298 10.26 -0.91 11.48
N PHE A 299 10.14 0.08 12.35
CA PHE A 299 11.19 1.08 12.58
C PHE A 299 11.76 0.91 14.00
N TRP A 300 12.93 1.47 14.25
CA TRP A 300 13.52 1.47 15.58
C TRP A 300 13.81 2.91 16.03
N ARG A 301 13.33 3.25 17.23
CA ARG A 301 13.58 4.57 17.83
C ARG A 301 13.68 4.46 19.33
N ILE A 302 14.71 5.04 19.91
CA ILE A 302 14.91 5.12 21.35
C ILE A 302 14.48 6.49 21.91
N ALA A 303 14.30 6.57 23.21
CA ALA A 303 13.81 7.78 23.90
C ALA A 303 14.72 9.00 23.70
N SER A 304 16.01 8.81 23.43
CA SER A 304 16.96 9.89 23.09
C SER A 304 16.76 10.49 21.70
N GLY A 305 15.82 9.99 20.90
CA GLY A 305 15.53 10.48 19.57
C GLY A 305 16.36 9.84 18.45
N ILE A 306 17.30 8.93 18.76
CA ILE A 306 18.04 8.20 17.73
C ILE A 306 17.10 7.17 17.10
N GLU A 307 17.11 7.12 15.77
CA GLU A 307 16.15 6.34 14.97
C GLU A 307 16.88 5.60 13.86
N VAL A 308 16.27 4.48 13.41
CA VAL A 308 16.51 3.82 12.13
C VAL A 308 15.18 3.63 11.43
N ASP A 309 15.08 4.11 10.20
CA ASP A 309 13.81 4.23 9.48
C ASP A 309 13.14 2.89 9.22
N PHE A 310 13.92 1.85 8.85
CA PHE A 310 13.36 0.52 8.55
C PHE A 310 14.22 -0.61 9.12
N ILE A 311 13.55 -1.54 9.78
CA ILE A 311 14.10 -2.78 10.31
C ILE A 311 13.39 -3.94 9.63
N ILE A 312 14.16 -4.86 9.09
CA ILE A 312 13.65 -6.08 8.46
C ILE A 312 13.92 -7.27 9.38
N ASP A 313 12.88 -8.05 9.64
CA ASP A 313 12.85 -9.22 10.53
C ASP A 313 13.31 -8.86 11.97
N ASP A 314 14.04 -9.76 12.61
CA ASP A 314 14.59 -9.56 13.97
C ASP A 314 15.91 -8.78 13.91
N VAL A 315 15.88 -7.54 13.37
CA VAL A 315 17.07 -6.69 13.10
C VAL A 315 18.10 -7.38 12.18
N ARG A 316 17.61 -8.20 11.27
CA ARG A 316 18.51 -8.82 10.29
C ARG A 316 19.11 -7.78 9.34
N ILE A 317 18.31 -6.80 8.93
CA ILE A 317 18.73 -5.67 8.09
C ILE A 317 18.18 -4.39 8.71
N ALA A 318 19.02 -3.36 8.79
CA ALA A 318 18.68 -2.01 9.22
C ALA A 318 18.93 -1.04 8.06
N ILE A 319 17.92 -0.22 7.73
CA ILE A 319 17.95 0.68 6.58
C ILE A 319 17.64 2.10 7.04
N GLU A 320 18.45 3.04 6.59
CA GLU A 320 18.27 4.48 6.75
C GLU A 320 18.04 5.10 5.39
N ALA A 321 17.03 5.97 5.24
CA ALA A 321 16.72 6.68 4.01
C ALA A 321 17.20 8.14 4.10
N LYS A 322 18.07 8.56 3.20
CA LYS A 322 18.62 9.92 3.20
C LYS A 322 18.65 10.51 1.80
N SER A 323 17.80 11.49 1.53
CA SER A 323 17.72 12.19 0.22
C SER A 323 18.91 13.13 -0.03
N THR A 324 20.13 12.65 0.26
CA THR A 324 21.37 13.43 0.10
C THR A 324 22.26 12.83 -0.98
N THR A 325 22.95 13.69 -1.71
CA THR A 325 23.99 13.31 -2.68
C THR A 325 25.36 13.09 -2.03
N LYS A 326 25.47 13.38 -0.72
CA LYS A 326 26.72 13.20 0.04
C LYS A 326 26.41 12.71 1.45
N VAL A 327 26.55 11.41 1.65
CA VAL A 327 26.39 10.78 2.97
C VAL A 327 27.58 11.13 3.86
N ASN A 328 27.30 11.56 5.09
CA ASN A 328 28.28 11.91 6.12
C ASN A 328 28.04 11.10 7.41
N ASP A 329 28.95 11.23 8.38
CA ASP A 329 28.90 10.47 9.65
C ASP A 329 27.62 10.69 10.48
N GLY A 330 27.04 11.90 10.42
CA GLY A 330 25.79 12.19 11.09
C GLY A 330 24.63 11.33 10.60
N HIS A 331 24.62 11.00 9.30
CA HIS A 331 23.61 10.14 8.67
C HIS A 331 23.75 8.65 9.07
N LEU A 332 24.90 8.25 9.63
CA LEU A 332 25.21 6.87 10.01
C LEU A 332 24.91 6.56 11.47
N ARG A 333 24.57 7.59 12.27
CA ARG A 333 24.47 7.49 13.73
C ARG A 333 23.46 6.42 14.17
N GLY A 334 22.25 6.40 13.58
CA GLY A 334 21.22 5.41 13.90
C GLY A 334 21.69 3.98 13.61
N LEU A 335 22.32 3.78 12.44
CA LEU A 335 22.85 2.49 12.02
C LEU A 335 24.04 2.00 12.88
N ARG A 336 24.84 2.89 13.42
CA ARG A 336 25.89 2.53 14.37
C ARG A 336 25.31 2.13 15.72
N GLU A 337 24.39 2.93 16.24
CA GLU A 337 23.73 2.66 17.52
C GLU A 337 22.97 1.33 17.53
N ILE A 338 22.22 1.03 16.46
CA ILE A 338 21.51 -0.25 16.37
C ILE A 338 22.49 -1.42 16.25
N GLY A 339 23.65 -1.22 15.61
CA GLY A 339 24.72 -2.22 15.55
C GLY A 339 25.30 -2.56 16.92
N ILE A 340 25.41 -1.58 17.82
CA ILE A 340 25.85 -1.77 19.21
C ILE A 340 24.75 -2.48 20.02
N GLU A 341 23.49 -2.07 19.86
CA GLU A 341 22.36 -2.65 20.60
C GLU A 341 22.01 -4.07 20.13
N HIS A 342 22.14 -4.31 18.81
CA HIS A 342 21.85 -5.60 18.17
C HIS A 342 23.06 -6.11 17.37
N PRO A 343 24.10 -6.68 18.01
CA PRO A 343 25.34 -7.09 17.33
C PRO A 343 25.15 -8.20 16.27
N ARG A 344 23.96 -8.80 16.20
CA ARG A 344 23.61 -9.83 15.20
C ARG A 344 23.06 -9.24 13.90
N VAL A 345 22.95 -7.91 13.79
CA VAL A 345 22.55 -7.27 12.53
C VAL A 345 23.50 -7.66 11.41
N LYS A 346 22.95 -8.19 10.31
CA LYS A 346 23.76 -8.70 9.19
C LYS A 346 24.14 -7.61 8.20
N ARG A 347 23.21 -6.67 7.96
CA ARG A 347 23.41 -5.56 7.02
C ARG A 347 22.89 -4.26 7.60
N ARG A 348 23.66 -3.22 7.45
CA ARG A 348 23.29 -1.83 7.75
C ARG A 348 23.44 -1.03 6.47
N ILE A 349 22.36 -0.44 5.99
CA ILE A 349 22.27 0.15 4.66
C ILE A 349 21.78 1.58 4.77
N VAL A 350 22.44 2.51 4.10
CA VAL A 350 21.90 3.83 3.77
C VAL A 350 21.44 3.80 2.32
N VAL A 351 20.15 4.03 2.09
CA VAL A 351 19.62 4.31 0.76
C VAL A 351 19.70 5.82 0.53
N SER A 352 20.39 6.25 -0.52
CA SER A 352 20.69 7.66 -0.73
C SER A 352 20.65 8.07 -2.20
N LEU A 353 20.85 9.36 -2.46
CA LEU A 353 21.11 9.91 -3.79
C LEU A 353 22.62 10.10 -4.04
N ASP A 354 23.49 9.55 -3.19
CA ASP A 354 24.94 9.57 -3.38
C ASP A 354 25.29 8.71 -4.60
N PRO A 355 25.93 9.27 -5.64
CA PRO A 355 26.18 8.55 -6.88
C PRO A 355 27.24 7.44 -6.74
N ARG A 356 27.92 7.37 -5.59
CA ARG A 356 29.02 6.43 -5.33
C ARG A 356 28.61 5.40 -4.29
N ALA A 357 28.21 4.22 -4.75
CA ALA A 357 28.02 3.08 -3.87
C ALA A 357 29.36 2.72 -3.19
N ARG A 358 29.34 2.59 -1.87
CA ARG A 358 30.53 2.28 -1.07
C ARG A 358 30.16 1.62 0.25
N ARG A 359 31.17 1.12 0.92
CA ARG A 359 31.06 0.57 2.28
C ARG A 359 32.00 1.31 3.21
N THR A 360 31.52 1.67 4.40
CA THR A 360 32.34 2.27 5.46
C THR A 360 33.26 1.22 6.12
N GLU A 361 34.29 1.65 6.86
CA GLU A 361 35.20 0.76 7.60
C GLU A 361 34.43 -0.11 8.61
N ASP A 362 33.39 0.43 9.25
CA ASP A 362 32.53 -0.28 10.19
C ASP A 362 31.41 -1.09 9.51
N GLY A 363 31.47 -1.25 8.18
CA GLY A 363 30.66 -2.18 7.39
C GLY A 363 29.26 -1.69 7.01
N ILE A 364 28.96 -0.38 7.10
CA ILE A 364 27.71 0.20 6.62
C ILE A 364 27.76 0.37 5.10
N GLU A 365 26.76 -0.13 4.39
CA GLU A 365 26.63 -0.02 2.94
C GLU A 365 25.92 1.30 2.60
N ILE A 366 26.47 2.09 1.68
CA ILE A 366 25.85 3.31 1.12
C ILE A 366 25.52 3.00 -0.33
N LEU A 367 24.23 3.05 -0.64
CA LEU A 367 23.65 2.68 -1.94
C LEU A 367 22.86 3.82 -2.53
#